data_504ddac8c726993082f6e91937f4a1d8
#
_entry.id   504ddac8c726993082f6e91937f4a1d8
#
_cell.length_a   1.000
_cell.length_b   1.000
_cell.length_c   1.000
_cell.angle_alpha   90.00
_cell.angle_beta   90.00
_cell.angle_gamma   90.00
#
_symmetry.space_group_name_H-M   'P 1'
#
loop_
_entity.id
_entity.type
_entity.pdbx_description
1 polymer ?
#
loop_
_entity_poly.entity_id
_entity_poly.type
_entity_poly.pdbx_seq_one_letter_code
_entity_poly.pdbx_strand_id
1 'polypeptide(L)'
;LNILNEREGMPFWEDIDFEFDLMVSDAVENFDIYTKLGPKRVIFHLEAIKDRENFREFLEGIDSYTRDAMEIGVAINPDTNVEEVFPLVSCTDFIQIMGISHIGMQGEEFNIDVLENIKTLKEKFPEIIISVDGGVNLTSGEKLKEVGVDRLVSGSAIFSASDIIGKIEEFREL
;
A
#
# COMPACT_ATOMS: atom_id res chain seq x y z
N LEU A 1 13.49 -15.62 -4.67
CA LEU A 1 14.15 -14.29 -4.65
C LEU A 1 15.52 -14.32 -5.38
N ASN A 2 15.54 -14.95 -6.56
CA ASN A 2 16.77 -15.01 -7.38
C ASN A 2 17.14 -13.64 -7.97
N ILE A 3 16.17 -12.77 -8.24
CA ILE A 3 16.38 -11.42 -8.76
C ILE A 3 17.32 -10.60 -7.88
N LEU A 4 17.22 -10.74 -6.56
CA LEU A 4 18.08 -10.05 -5.59
C LEU A 4 19.55 -10.48 -5.68
N ASN A 5 19.81 -11.71 -6.11
CA ASN A 5 21.17 -12.28 -6.22
C ASN A 5 21.84 -12.01 -7.57
N GLU A 6 21.06 -11.71 -8.61
CA GLU A 6 21.56 -11.59 -10.00
C GLU A 6 22.03 -10.18 -10.35
N ARG A 7 21.90 -9.20 -9.45
CA ARG A 7 22.25 -7.77 -9.66
C ARG A 7 21.57 -7.13 -10.87
N GLU A 8 20.59 -7.77 -11.44
CA GLU A 8 19.71 -7.20 -12.44
C GLU A 8 18.60 -6.44 -11.73
N GLY A 9 18.37 -5.19 -12.07
CA GLY A 9 17.26 -4.40 -11.56
C GLY A 9 15.90 -4.98 -11.97
N MET A 10 14.81 -4.37 -11.53
CA MET A 10 13.47 -4.78 -11.94
C MET A 10 13.34 -4.69 -13.48
N PRO A 11 12.74 -5.72 -14.13
CA PRO A 11 12.49 -5.64 -15.57
C PRO A 11 11.54 -4.49 -15.89
N PHE A 12 11.77 -3.79 -16.98
CA PHE A 12 10.94 -2.66 -17.44
C PHE A 12 10.90 -1.45 -16.47
N TRP A 13 11.91 -1.29 -15.62
CA TRP A 13 11.98 -0.19 -14.64
C TRP A 13 11.96 1.21 -15.30
N GLU A 14 12.31 1.33 -16.57
CA GLU A 14 12.24 2.58 -17.35
C GLU A 14 10.81 2.95 -17.72
N ASP A 15 9.90 1.96 -17.79
CA ASP A 15 8.53 2.12 -18.30
C ASP A 15 7.47 1.94 -17.20
N ILE A 16 7.84 1.27 -16.09
CA ILE A 16 6.89 0.85 -15.04
C ILE A 16 7.42 1.25 -13.67
N ASP A 17 6.60 1.98 -12.92
CA ASP A 17 6.81 2.22 -11.49
C ASP A 17 6.42 0.97 -10.69
N PHE A 18 7.35 0.47 -9.87
CA PHE A 18 7.10 -0.68 -9.00
C PHE A 18 6.74 -0.23 -7.59
N GLU A 19 5.75 -0.89 -7.02
CA GLU A 19 5.39 -0.80 -5.61
C GLU A 19 5.64 -2.16 -4.95
N PHE A 20 6.35 -2.17 -3.82
CA PHE A 20 6.64 -3.38 -3.06
C PHE A 20 5.79 -3.41 -1.80
N ASP A 21 4.80 -4.26 -1.81
CA ASP A 21 3.99 -4.58 -0.64
C ASP A 21 4.65 -5.73 0.13
N LEU A 22 5.31 -5.39 1.26
CA LEU A 22 6.17 -6.30 2.01
C LEU A 22 5.37 -7.09 3.06
N MET A 23 4.66 -8.12 2.61
CA MET A 23 3.92 -9.05 3.47
C MET A 23 4.86 -10.08 4.13
N VAL A 24 5.98 -9.63 4.70
CA VAL A 24 7.03 -10.47 5.29
C VAL A 24 7.42 -9.96 6.67
N SER A 25 7.84 -10.87 7.55
CA SER A 25 8.15 -10.54 8.95
C SER A 25 9.52 -9.90 9.17
N ASP A 26 10.37 -9.89 8.16
CA ASP A 26 11.75 -9.39 8.17
C ASP A 26 11.94 -8.18 7.22
N ALA A 27 10.83 -7.46 6.96
CA ALA A 27 10.81 -6.32 6.03
C ALA A 27 11.77 -5.19 6.46
N VAL A 28 11.83 -4.90 7.76
CA VAL A 28 12.68 -3.84 8.32
C VAL A 28 14.15 -4.23 8.22
N GLU A 29 14.49 -5.47 8.62
CA GLU A 29 15.86 -5.98 8.58
C GLU A 29 16.44 -6.05 7.17
N ASN A 30 15.58 -6.28 6.18
CA ASN A 30 15.98 -6.41 4.77
C ASN A 30 15.65 -5.17 3.92
N PHE A 31 15.31 -4.05 4.52
CA PHE A 31 14.90 -2.84 3.79
C PHE A 31 15.90 -2.41 2.72
N ASP A 32 17.20 -2.42 3.05
CA ASP A 32 18.28 -2.08 2.10
C ASP A 32 18.32 -2.99 0.85
N ILE A 33 17.81 -4.21 0.96
CA ILE A 33 17.75 -5.14 -0.16
C ILE A 33 16.64 -4.70 -1.12
N TYR A 34 15.48 -4.34 -0.57
CA TYR A 34 14.34 -3.89 -1.37
C TYR A 34 14.61 -2.54 -2.03
N THR A 35 15.22 -1.59 -1.32
CA THR A 35 15.55 -0.27 -1.87
C THR A 35 16.50 -0.34 -3.06
N LYS A 36 17.45 -1.28 -3.08
CA LYS A 36 18.37 -1.48 -4.20
C LYS A 36 17.70 -1.90 -5.50
N LEU A 37 16.47 -2.39 -5.46
CA LEU A 37 15.69 -2.73 -6.65
C LEU A 37 15.00 -1.50 -7.27
N GLY A 38 15.06 -0.35 -6.60
CA GLY A 38 14.53 0.92 -7.09
C GLY A 38 13.00 0.99 -7.18
N PRO A 39 12.24 0.49 -6.19
CA PRO A 39 10.79 0.65 -6.21
C PRO A 39 10.42 2.12 -6.05
N LYS A 40 9.27 2.51 -6.59
CA LYS A 40 8.70 3.84 -6.38
C LYS A 40 8.05 3.96 -5.00
N ARG A 41 7.54 2.84 -4.47
CA ARG A 41 6.93 2.75 -3.15
C ARG A 41 7.30 1.46 -2.46
N VAL A 42 7.42 1.55 -1.13
CA VAL A 42 7.57 0.38 -0.25
C VAL A 42 6.53 0.47 0.85
N ILE A 43 5.83 -0.63 1.10
CA ILE A 43 4.75 -0.73 2.08
C ILE A 43 5.10 -1.78 3.13
N PHE A 44 5.01 -1.40 4.39
CA PHE A 44 5.19 -2.29 5.54
C PHE A 44 3.83 -2.67 6.13
N HIS A 45 3.56 -3.96 6.30
CA HIS A 45 2.37 -4.40 7.03
C HIS A 45 2.56 -4.27 8.53
N LEU A 46 1.72 -3.46 9.16
CA LEU A 46 1.83 -3.16 10.59
C LEU A 46 1.72 -4.42 11.45
N GLU A 47 0.91 -5.39 11.04
CA GLU A 47 0.71 -6.66 11.74
C GLU A 47 1.96 -7.57 11.73
N ALA A 48 2.85 -7.38 10.75
CA ALA A 48 4.13 -8.10 10.68
C ALA A 48 5.19 -7.49 11.62
N ILE A 49 4.97 -6.27 12.11
CA ILE A 49 5.92 -5.55 12.96
C ILE A 49 5.70 -5.93 14.43
N LYS A 50 6.71 -6.53 15.04
CA LYS A 50 6.66 -6.98 16.44
C LYS A 50 6.89 -5.86 17.45
N ASP A 51 7.75 -4.91 17.12
CA ASP A 51 8.16 -3.79 17.99
C ASP A 51 7.81 -2.47 17.31
N ARG A 52 6.69 -1.88 17.73
CA ARG A 52 6.12 -0.65 17.16
C ARG A 52 6.99 0.59 17.44
N GLU A 53 7.64 0.65 18.59
CA GLU A 53 8.48 1.78 18.97
C GLU A 53 9.74 1.81 18.10
N ASN A 54 10.46 0.69 18.02
CA ASN A 54 11.62 0.56 17.15
C ASN A 54 11.26 0.73 15.67
N PHE A 55 10.06 0.34 15.25
CA PHE A 55 9.61 0.56 13.88
C PHE A 55 9.42 2.05 13.58
N ARG A 56 8.86 2.80 14.51
CA ARG A 56 8.73 4.25 14.36
C ARG A 56 10.10 4.91 14.26
N GLU A 57 11.03 4.56 15.16
CA GLU A 57 12.42 5.06 15.11
C GLU A 57 13.10 4.71 13.77
N PHE A 58 12.88 3.50 13.26
CA PHE A 58 13.36 3.09 11.94
C PHE A 58 12.81 4.01 10.84
N LEU A 59 11.49 4.25 10.82
CA LEU A 59 10.86 5.12 9.83
C LEU A 59 11.40 6.56 9.92
N GLU A 60 11.55 7.10 11.11
CA GLU A 60 12.13 8.44 11.34
C GLU A 60 13.61 8.51 10.94
N GLY A 61 14.32 7.39 11.01
CA GLY A 61 15.73 7.27 10.65
C GLY A 61 16.04 7.07 9.16
N ILE A 62 15.01 6.86 8.31
CA ILE A 62 15.20 6.73 6.85
C ILE A 62 15.75 8.07 6.32
N ASP A 63 16.91 8.02 5.67
CA ASP A 63 17.60 9.19 5.19
C ASP A 63 16.87 9.92 4.05
N SER A 64 17.19 11.21 3.88
CA SER A 64 16.51 12.05 2.90
C SER A 64 16.71 11.60 1.45
N TYR A 65 17.86 11.01 1.12
CA TYR A 65 18.10 10.52 -0.23
C TYR A 65 17.16 9.36 -0.58
N THR A 66 16.96 8.44 0.35
CA THR A 66 15.99 7.32 0.20
C THR A 66 14.56 7.88 0.11
N ARG A 67 14.21 8.87 0.94
CA ARG A 67 12.90 9.52 0.92
C ARG A 67 12.61 10.30 -0.37
N ASP A 68 13.62 10.92 -0.95
CA ASP A 68 13.48 11.62 -2.24
C ASP A 68 13.29 10.65 -3.41
N ALA A 69 13.78 9.42 -3.27
CA ALA A 69 13.72 8.40 -4.31
C ALA A 69 12.44 7.56 -4.27
N MET A 70 11.84 7.35 -3.09
CA MET A 70 10.68 6.47 -2.91
C MET A 70 9.75 6.92 -1.79
N GLU A 71 8.46 6.62 -1.95
CA GLU A 71 7.45 6.81 -0.91
C GLU A 71 7.42 5.59 0.03
N ILE A 72 7.24 5.84 1.32
CA ILE A 72 7.12 4.81 2.36
C ILE A 72 5.70 4.77 2.89
N GLY A 73 5.05 3.63 2.75
CA GLY A 73 3.70 3.38 3.25
C GLY A 73 3.66 2.39 4.42
N VAL A 74 2.59 2.49 5.19
CA VAL A 74 2.23 1.49 6.20
C VAL A 74 0.85 0.94 5.88
N ALA A 75 0.73 -0.38 5.82
CA ALA A 75 -0.54 -1.08 5.60
C ALA A 75 -1.12 -1.62 6.90
N ILE A 76 -2.46 -1.62 6.99
CA ILE A 76 -3.22 -2.27 8.06
C ILE A 76 -4.33 -3.15 7.49
N ASN A 77 -4.65 -4.21 8.23
CA ASN A 77 -5.78 -5.10 7.95
C ASN A 77 -7.12 -4.44 8.29
N PRO A 78 -8.25 -4.92 7.75
CA PRO A 78 -9.57 -4.37 8.03
C PRO A 78 -9.95 -4.38 9.51
N ASP A 79 -9.52 -5.40 10.25
CA ASP A 79 -9.81 -5.63 11.66
C ASP A 79 -8.76 -5.03 12.61
N THR A 80 -7.67 -4.46 12.09
CA THR A 80 -6.72 -3.70 12.90
C THR A 80 -7.30 -2.36 13.29
N ASN A 81 -7.17 -1.99 14.57
CA ASN A 81 -7.62 -0.68 15.03
C ASN A 81 -6.83 0.42 14.30
N VAL A 82 -7.55 1.25 13.55
CA VAL A 82 -6.97 2.33 12.75
C VAL A 82 -6.13 3.32 13.58
N GLU A 83 -6.41 3.45 14.88
CA GLU A 83 -5.63 4.32 15.77
C GLU A 83 -4.17 3.86 15.93
N GLU A 84 -3.86 2.59 15.63
CA GLU A 84 -2.50 2.07 15.70
C GLU A 84 -1.54 2.73 14.70
N VAL A 85 -2.04 3.26 13.58
CA VAL A 85 -1.21 3.98 12.61
C VAL A 85 -1.02 5.46 12.95
N PHE A 86 -1.81 6.05 13.85
CA PHE A 86 -1.73 7.47 14.16
C PHE A 86 -0.32 7.97 14.54
N PRO A 87 0.44 7.23 15.37
CA PRO A 87 1.81 7.64 15.69
C PRO A 87 2.77 7.63 14.50
N LEU A 88 2.41 6.90 13.41
CA LEU A 88 3.25 6.70 12.24
C LEU A 88 2.96 7.68 11.11
N VAL A 89 1.82 8.37 11.13
CA VAL A 89 1.39 9.30 10.06
C VAL A 89 2.44 10.38 9.78
N SER A 90 3.14 10.86 10.80
CA SER A 90 4.16 11.91 10.61
C SER A 90 5.48 11.40 10.01
N CYS A 91 5.70 10.10 9.95
CA CYS A 91 6.91 9.48 9.44
C CYS A 91 6.67 8.54 8.25
N THR A 92 5.48 8.58 7.66
CA THR A 92 5.10 7.86 6.43
C THR A 92 4.54 8.81 5.40
N ASP A 93 4.59 8.42 4.12
CA ASP A 93 4.06 9.21 3.01
C ASP A 93 2.59 8.89 2.75
N PHE A 94 2.16 7.67 3.07
CA PHE A 94 0.77 7.24 2.91
C PHE A 94 0.42 6.07 3.84
N ILE A 95 -0.88 5.87 4.05
CA ILE A 95 -1.42 4.69 4.73
C ILE A 95 -2.18 3.83 3.72
N GLN A 96 -1.91 2.53 3.71
CA GLN A 96 -2.70 1.57 2.94
C GLN A 96 -3.66 0.82 3.87
N ILE A 97 -4.92 0.73 3.46
CA ILE A 97 -5.92 -0.08 4.14
C ILE A 97 -6.23 -1.29 3.27
N MET A 98 -6.07 -2.48 3.84
CA MET A 98 -6.44 -3.69 3.13
C MET A 98 -7.96 -3.79 3.05
N GLY A 99 -8.47 -3.95 1.83
CA GLY A 99 -9.92 -4.02 1.56
C GLY A 99 -10.51 -5.41 1.65
N ILE A 100 -9.71 -6.42 2.06
CA ILE A 100 -10.12 -7.83 2.18
C ILE A 100 -9.65 -8.40 3.51
N SER A 101 -10.36 -9.42 4.02
CA SER A 101 -10.03 -10.01 5.32
C SER A 101 -8.94 -11.08 5.26
N HIS A 102 -8.75 -11.75 4.11
CA HIS A 102 -7.70 -12.76 3.95
C HIS A 102 -6.62 -12.25 2.99
N ILE A 103 -5.60 -11.65 3.57
CA ILE A 103 -4.49 -11.06 2.82
C ILE A 103 -3.72 -12.12 2.03
N GLY A 104 -3.31 -11.76 0.79
CA GLY A 104 -2.65 -12.68 -0.13
C GLY A 104 -3.59 -13.53 -0.98
N MET A 105 -4.92 -13.43 -0.77
CA MET A 105 -5.93 -14.05 -1.63
C MET A 105 -6.40 -13.05 -2.70
N GLN A 106 -6.61 -13.55 -3.93
CA GLN A 106 -7.15 -12.73 -5.01
C GLN A 106 -8.64 -13.02 -5.21
N GLY A 107 -9.39 -11.98 -5.63
CA GLY A 107 -10.81 -12.13 -5.97
C GLY A 107 -11.75 -12.23 -4.77
N GLU A 108 -11.29 -11.88 -3.57
CA GLU A 108 -12.17 -11.75 -2.41
C GLU A 108 -13.08 -10.51 -2.52
N GLU A 109 -14.23 -10.61 -1.85
CA GLU A 109 -15.18 -9.50 -1.77
C GLU A 109 -14.62 -8.36 -0.91
N PHE A 110 -14.92 -7.13 -1.33
CA PHE A 110 -14.53 -5.92 -0.61
C PHE A 110 -15.21 -5.86 0.76
N ASN A 111 -14.42 -5.69 1.80
CA ASN A 111 -14.91 -5.47 3.15
C ASN A 111 -15.36 -4.02 3.33
N ILE A 112 -16.68 -3.79 3.44
CA ILE A 112 -17.28 -2.46 3.53
C ILE A 112 -16.92 -1.73 4.83
N ASP A 113 -16.57 -2.46 5.90
CA ASP A 113 -16.29 -1.88 7.21
C ASP A 113 -15.02 -0.99 7.20
N VAL A 114 -14.13 -1.19 6.21
CA VAL A 114 -12.94 -0.34 6.06
C VAL A 114 -13.25 1.13 5.76
N LEU A 115 -14.45 1.43 5.25
CA LEU A 115 -14.88 2.82 5.00
C LEU A 115 -14.89 3.66 6.27
N GLU A 116 -15.20 3.08 7.44
CA GLU A 116 -15.16 3.80 8.72
C GLU A 116 -13.72 4.08 9.16
N ASN A 117 -12.79 3.14 8.93
CA ASN A 117 -11.37 3.36 9.19
C ASN A 117 -10.82 4.51 8.33
N ILE A 118 -11.20 4.57 7.05
CA ILE A 118 -10.81 5.63 6.12
C ILE A 118 -11.34 6.99 6.59
N LYS A 119 -12.62 7.08 6.94
CA LYS A 119 -13.22 8.33 7.46
C LYS A 119 -12.49 8.81 8.72
N THR A 120 -12.24 7.90 9.67
CA THR A 120 -11.52 8.21 10.91
C THR A 120 -10.12 8.77 10.64
N LEU A 121 -9.39 8.19 9.67
CA LEU A 121 -8.08 8.70 9.24
C LEU A 121 -8.20 10.09 8.59
N LYS A 122 -9.12 10.27 7.64
CA LYS A 122 -9.30 11.54 6.94
C LYS A 122 -9.79 12.67 7.86
N GLU A 123 -10.64 12.36 8.83
CA GLU A 123 -11.09 13.35 9.83
C GLU A 123 -9.92 13.85 10.69
N LYS A 124 -9.02 12.95 11.08
CA LYS A 124 -7.90 13.30 11.97
C LYS A 124 -6.68 13.81 11.20
N PHE A 125 -6.43 13.30 10.01
CA PHE A 125 -5.29 13.62 9.16
C PHE A 125 -5.75 13.88 7.71
N PRO A 126 -6.36 15.03 7.43
CA PRO A 126 -6.98 15.30 6.12
C PRO A 126 -6.02 15.20 4.93
N GLU A 127 -4.73 15.50 5.16
CA GLU A 127 -3.71 15.55 4.11
C GLU A 127 -3.01 14.20 3.87
N ILE A 128 -3.23 13.20 4.74
CA ILE A 128 -2.59 11.90 4.53
C ILE A 128 -3.14 11.22 3.28
N ILE A 129 -2.27 10.72 2.45
CA ILE A 129 -2.65 9.90 1.29
C ILE A 129 -3.14 8.55 1.79
N ILE A 130 -4.31 8.13 1.35
CA ILE A 130 -4.88 6.81 1.65
C ILE A 130 -4.92 5.98 0.38
N SER A 131 -4.27 4.82 0.42
CA SER A 131 -4.33 3.75 -0.57
C SER A 131 -5.24 2.63 -0.07
N VAL A 132 -5.96 1.98 -0.98
CA VAL A 132 -6.74 0.77 -0.65
C VAL A 132 -6.37 -0.34 -1.62
N ASP A 133 -5.97 -1.50 -1.08
CA ASP A 133 -5.69 -2.72 -1.83
C ASP A 133 -6.55 -3.89 -1.33
N GLY A 134 -7.10 -4.65 -2.27
CA GLY A 134 -7.95 -5.80 -2.01
C GLY A 134 -9.44 -5.54 -2.24
N GLY A 135 -10.09 -6.38 -3.03
CA GLY A 135 -11.51 -6.29 -3.36
C GLY A 135 -11.90 -5.05 -4.18
N VAL A 136 -10.92 -4.28 -4.67
CA VAL A 136 -11.15 -3.04 -5.41
C VAL A 136 -11.67 -3.35 -6.81
N ASN A 137 -12.88 -2.87 -7.09
CA ASN A 137 -13.57 -2.90 -8.38
C ASN A 137 -14.31 -1.57 -8.59
N LEU A 138 -14.98 -1.35 -9.71
CA LEU A 138 -15.65 -0.08 -9.97
C LEU A 138 -16.69 0.29 -8.91
N THR A 139 -17.46 -0.70 -8.44
CA THR A 139 -18.50 -0.46 -7.41
C THR A 139 -17.90 -0.11 -6.05
N SER A 140 -16.86 -0.80 -5.60
CA SER A 140 -16.16 -0.45 -4.36
C SER A 140 -15.35 0.84 -4.54
N GLY A 141 -14.80 1.09 -5.73
CA GLY A 141 -14.05 2.29 -6.08
C GLY A 141 -14.87 3.58 -5.93
N GLU A 142 -16.13 3.57 -6.38
CA GLU A 142 -17.06 4.69 -6.17
C GLU A 142 -17.24 5.01 -4.67
N LYS A 143 -17.46 3.99 -3.84
CA LYS A 143 -17.60 4.17 -2.39
C LYS A 143 -16.32 4.67 -1.73
N LEU A 144 -15.18 4.17 -2.18
CA LEU A 144 -13.86 4.57 -1.68
C LEU A 144 -13.56 6.03 -2.03
N LYS A 145 -13.91 6.47 -3.24
CA LYS A 145 -13.81 7.87 -3.65
C LYS A 145 -14.68 8.79 -2.79
N GLU A 146 -15.93 8.38 -2.47
CA GLU A 146 -16.84 9.16 -1.61
C GLU A 146 -16.28 9.43 -0.21
N VAL A 147 -15.45 8.52 0.33
CA VAL A 147 -14.81 8.69 1.65
C VAL A 147 -13.40 9.27 1.59
N GLY A 148 -12.95 9.68 0.39
CA GLY A 148 -11.71 10.43 0.20
C GLY A 148 -10.46 9.57 0.05
N VAL A 149 -10.57 8.36 -0.51
CA VAL A 149 -9.40 7.56 -0.89
C VAL A 149 -8.68 8.21 -2.06
N ASP A 150 -7.35 8.25 -2.00
CA ASP A 150 -6.50 8.89 -3.00
C ASP A 150 -5.97 7.89 -4.04
N ARG A 151 -5.79 6.61 -3.65
CA ARG A 151 -5.21 5.57 -4.52
C ARG A 151 -6.00 4.27 -4.43
N LEU A 152 -6.30 3.69 -5.58
CA LEU A 152 -6.98 2.39 -5.72
C LEU A 152 -6.00 1.37 -6.30
N VAL A 153 -5.76 0.27 -5.60
CA VAL A 153 -4.97 -0.86 -6.10
C VAL A 153 -5.93 -1.96 -6.52
N SER A 154 -5.94 -2.27 -7.81
CA SER A 154 -6.86 -3.23 -8.38
C SER A 154 -6.14 -4.24 -9.28
N GLY A 155 -6.22 -5.50 -8.93
CA GLY A 155 -5.64 -6.62 -9.68
C GLY A 155 -6.69 -7.40 -10.45
N SER A 156 -7.41 -8.27 -9.78
CA SER A 156 -8.35 -9.23 -10.39
C SER A 156 -9.44 -8.55 -11.23
N ALA A 157 -9.97 -7.40 -10.81
CA ALA A 157 -11.00 -6.69 -11.56
C ALA A 157 -10.49 -6.16 -12.92
N ILE A 158 -9.21 -5.87 -13.04
CA ILE A 158 -8.57 -5.43 -14.29
C ILE A 158 -8.17 -6.66 -15.12
N PHE A 159 -7.39 -7.56 -14.54
CA PHE A 159 -6.79 -8.66 -15.31
C PHE A 159 -7.76 -9.77 -15.70
N SER A 160 -8.93 -9.87 -15.06
CA SER A 160 -10.01 -10.79 -15.46
C SER A 160 -10.97 -10.20 -16.49
N ALA A 161 -10.82 -8.91 -16.84
CA ALA A 161 -11.66 -8.27 -17.85
C ALA A 161 -11.32 -8.76 -19.27
N SER A 162 -12.34 -8.88 -20.12
CA SER A 162 -12.15 -9.22 -21.53
C SER A 162 -11.45 -8.09 -22.32
N ASP A 163 -11.60 -6.85 -21.88
CA ASP A 163 -10.91 -5.66 -22.35
C ASP A 163 -10.18 -4.99 -21.16
N ILE A 164 -8.90 -5.34 -21.01
CA ILE A 164 -8.06 -4.83 -19.92
C ILE A 164 -7.83 -3.31 -20.06
N ILE A 165 -7.60 -2.82 -21.28
CA ILE A 165 -7.34 -1.40 -21.51
C ILE A 165 -8.59 -0.58 -21.21
N GLY A 166 -9.75 -0.99 -21.74
CA GLY A 166 -11.01 -0.34 -21.42
C GLY A 166 -11.32 -0.35 -19.92
N LYS A 167 -11.00 -1.46 -19.23
CA LYS A 167 -11.18 -1.53 -17.76
C LYS A 167 -10.28 -0.56 -17.01
N ILE A 168 -9.04 -0.37 -17.43
CA ILE A 168 -8.14 0.64 -16.83
C ILE A 168 -8.68 2.05 -17.05
N GLU A 169 -9.23 2.34 -18.25
CA GLU A 169 -9.83 3.65 -18.53
C GLU A 169 -11.07 3.92 -17.65
N GLU A 170 -11.94 2.91 -17.46
CA GLU A 170 -13.07 3.02 -16.53
C GLU A 170 -12.63 3.37 -15.09
N PHE A 171 -11.53 2.75 -14.60
CA PHE A 171 -10.96 3.09 -13.29
C PHE A 171 -10.39 4.50 -13.21
N ARG A 172 -9.85 5.03 -14.32
CA ARG A 172 -9.31 6.40 -14.38
C ARG A 172 -10.39 7.48 -14.37
N GLU A 173 -11.62 7.12 -14.72
CA GLU A 173 -12.78 8.02 -14.71
C GLU A 173 -13.45 8.09 -13.31
N LEU A 174 -13.12 7.15 -12.40
CA LEU A 174 -13.57 7.23 -11.01
C LEU A 174 -13.01 8.47 -10.32
#